data_005af8ef1126707f2f8c0a18c3d2aa65
#
_entry.id   005af8ef1126707f2f8c0a18c3d2aa65
#
_cell.length_a   1.000
_cell.length_b   1.000
_cell.length_c   1.000
_cell.angle_alpha   90.00
_cell.angle_beta   90.00
_cell.angle_gamma   90.00
#
_symmetry.space_group_name_H-M   'P 1'
#
loop_
_entity.id
_entity.type
_entity.pdbx_description
1 polymer ?
#
loop_
_entity_poly.entity_id
_entity_poly.type
_entity_poly.pdbx_seq_one_letter_code
_entity_poly.pdbx_strand_id
1 'polypeptide(L)'
;MDLIFVKYLHVLSSTLLFGTGIGTAFYLFFVSRTRDARAVSVVARHVVAADWIFTATTIVFQPASGIWLAHRMGLSLTTPWLYWSIVAFVIATACWLPVVRLQMRLRDIAVEAAASGRELPPEYARNLGAWTALGIPALVSFLAIFYMMVARRVPFAG
;
A
#
# COMPACT_ATOMS: atom_id res chain seq x y z
N MET A 1 6.98 -26.74 8.50
CA MET A 1 5.96 -26.03 7.72
C MET A 1 6.25 -26.26 6.25
N ASP A 2 5.24 -26.61 5.45
CA ASP A 2 5.41 -26.95 4.04
C ASP A 2 5.82 -25.71 3.24
N LEU A 3 6.86 -25.86 2.41
CA LEU A 3 7.39 -24.79 1.55
C LEU A 3 6.32 -24.25 0.58
N ILE A 4 5.53 -25.15 0.00
CA ILE A 4 4.47 -24.80 -0.94
C ILE A 4 3.39 -23.95 -0.24
N PHE A 5 3.00 -24.35 0.96
CA PHE A 5 1.98 -23.63 1.74
C PHE A 5 2.43 -22.20 2.10
N VAL A 6 3.68 -22.05 2.58
CA VAL A 6 4.19 -20.68 2.89
C VAL A 6 4.32 -19.82 1.63
N LYS A 7 4.77 -20.42 0.52
CA LYS A 7 4.83 -19.72 -0.77
C LYS A 7 3.44 -19.27 -1.23
N TYR A 8 2.44 -20.14 -1.09
CA TYR A 8 1.05 -19.80 -1.39
C TYR A 8 0.57 -18.61 -0.54
N LEU A 9 0.78 -18.64 0.77
CA LEU A 9 0.39 -17.56 1.67
C LEU A 9 1.15 -16.25 1.35
N HIS A 10 2.44 -16.34 0.99
CA HIS A 10 3.21 -15.17 0.58
C HIS A 10 2.65 -14.52 -0.69
N VAL A 11 2.31 -15.30 -1.70
CA VAL A 11 1.68 -14.80 -2.94
C VAL A 11 0.30 -14.23 -2.66
N LEU A 12 -0.53 -14.93 -1.87
CA LEU A 12 -1.86 -14.44 -1.50
C LEU A 12 -1.79 -13.12 -0.72
N SER A 13 -0.88 -13.03 0.23
CA SER A 13 -0.63 -11.82 1.01
C SER A 13 -0.16 -10.65 0.12
N SER A 14 0.71 -10.91 -0.87
CA SER A 14 1.13 -9.86 -1.83
C SER A 14 -0.03 -9.36 -2.68
N THR A 15 -0.93 -10.25 -3.08
CA THR A 15 -2.15 -9.91 -3.83
C THR A 15 -3.09 -9.04 -2.98
N LEU A 16 -3.29 -9.40 -1.71
CA LEU A 16 -4.09 -8.62 -0.78
C LEU A 16 -3.49 -7.23 -0.53
N LEU A 17 -2.18 -7.16 -0.29
CA LEU A 17 -1.46 -5.90 -0.06
C LEU A 17 -1.61 -4.93 -1.25
N PHE A 18 -1.33 -5.42 -2.45
CA PHE A 18 -1.40 -4.62 -3.68
C PHE A 18 -2.83 -4.28 -4.07
N GLY A 19 -3.74 -5.27 -4.03
CA GLY A 19 -5.15 -5.08 -4.39
C GLY A 19 -5.86 -4.11 -3.46
N THR A 20 -5.63 -4.22 -2.14
CA THR A 20 -6.16 -3.27 -1.16
C THR A 20 -5.61 -1.87 -1.43
N GLY A 21 -4.29 -1.72 -1.60
CA GLY A 21 -3.66 -0.43 -1.83
C GLY A 21 -4.21 0.29 -3.07
N ILE A 22 -4.31 -0.38 -4.21
CA ILE A 22 -4.88 0.20 -5.44
C ILE A 22 -6.38 0.45 -5.28
N GLY A 23 -7.14 -0.51 -4.76
CA GLY A 23 -8.59 -0.40 -4.63
C GLY A 23 -8.99 0.75 -3.72
N THR A 24 -8.38 0.85 -2.53
CA THR A 24 -8.66 1.94 -1.59
C THR A 24 -8.22 3.29 -2.13
N ALA A 25 -7.06 3.35 -2.82
CA ALA A 25 -6.58 4.56 -3.46
C ALA A 25 -7.54 5.04 -4.55
N PHE A 26 -8.02 4.15 -5.40
CA PHE A 26 -9.00 4.47 -6.43
C PHE A 26 -10.28 5.07 -5.82
N TYR A 27 -10.88 4.38 -4.85
CA TYR A 27 -12.13 4.84 -4.25
C TYR A 27 -11.99 6.17 -3.52
N LEU A 28 -10.93 6.34 -2.72
CA LEU A 28 -10.73 7.60 -1.99
C LEU A 28 -10.45 8.76 -2.94
N PHE A 29 -9.63 8.57 -3.97
CA PHE A 29 -9.31 9.60 -4.94
C PHE A 29 -10.56 10.05 -5.70
N PHE A 30 -11.35 9.12 -6.24
CA PHE A 30 -12.51 9.47 -7.06
C PHE A 30 -13.66 10.04 -6.24
N VAL A 31 -13.96 9.51 -5.04
CA VAL A 31 -15.00 10.10 -4.19
C VAL A 31 -14.60 11.50 -3.71
N SER A 32 -13.32 11.76 -3.47
CA SER A 32 -12.84 13.09 -3.07
C SER A 32 -13.07 14.15 -4.16
N ARG A 33 -13.15 13.76 -5.43
CA ARG A 33 -13.45 14.67 -6.55
C ARG A 33 -14.91 15.14 -6.57
N THR A 34 -15.82 14.40 -5.94
CA THR A 34 -17.23 14.81 -5.84
C THR A 34 -17.43 15.99 -4.89
N ARG A 35 -16.48 16.24 -3.99
CA ARG A 35 -16.53 17.22 -2.90
C ARG A 35 -17.70 17.03 -1.91
N ASP A 36 -18.42 15.92 -2.00
CA ASP A 36 -19.45 15.55 -1.05
C ASP A 36 -18.82 15.03 0.24
N ALA A 37 -18.86 15.84 1.30
CA ALA A 37 -18.26 15.51 2.59
C ALA A 37 -18.86 14.22 3.21
N ARG A 38 -20.14 13.94 2.97
CA ARG A 38 -20.80 12.73 3.50
C ARG A 38 -20.28 11.48 2.79
N ALA A 39 -20.26 11.49 1.45
CA ALA A 39 -19.76 10.37 0.68
C ALA A 39 -18.27 10.11 0.98
N VAL A 40 -17.46 11.17 1.04
CA VAL A 40 -16.03 11.09 1.37
C VAL A 40 -15.82 10.54 2.78
N SER A 41 -16.60 10.97 3.78
CA SER A 41 -16.46 10.49 5.16
C SER A 41 -16.70 8.99 5.29
N VAL A 42 -17.70 8.46 4.58
CA VAL A 42 -17.99 7.02 4.56
C VAL A 42 -16.86 6.23 3.94
N VAL A 43 -16.43 6.62 2.74
CA VAL A 43 -15.34 5.92 2.02
C VAL A 43 -14.03 6.00 2.79
N ALA A 44 -13.66 7.17 3.32
CA ALA A 44 -12.41 7.35 4.05
C ALA A 44 -12.33 6.47 5.33
N ARG A 45 -13.46 6.25 6.03
CA ARG A 45 -13.52 5.30 7.16
C ARG A 45 -13.19 3.88 6.73
N HIS A 46 -13.77 3.42 5.61
CA HIS A 46 -13.52 2.08 5.10
C HIS A 46 -12.09 1.92 4.57
N VAL A 47 -11.54 2.95 3.92
CA VAL A 47 -10.14 2.97 3.47
C VAL A 47 -9.18 2.81 4.65
N VAL A 48 -9.35 3.59 5.72
CA VAL A 48 -8.53 3.47 6.92
C VAL A 48 -8.69 2.08 7.58
N ALA A 49 -9.92 1.56 7.65
CA ALA A 49 -10.15 0.22 8.20
C ALA A 49 -9.48 -0.88 7.35
N ALA A 50 -9.59 -0.80 6.02
CA ALA A 50 -8.95 -1.75 5.11
C ALA A 50 -7.42 -1.71 5.22
N ASP A 51 -6.83 -0.53 5.37
CA ASP A 51 -5.39 -0.39 5.58
C ASP A 51 -4.91 -1.06 6.86
N TRP A 52 -5.64 -0.91 7.96
CA TRP A 52 -5.27 -1.56 9.22
C TRP A 52 -5.47 -3.08 9.19
N ILE A 53 -6.52 -3.55 8.54
CA ILE A 53 -6.84 -4.99 8.48
C ILE A 53 -5.91 -5.70 7.48
N PHE A 54 -5.74 -5.16 6.29
CA PHE A 54 -5.04 -5.84 5.20
C PHE A 54 -3.61 -5.31 5.01
N THR A 55 -3.42 -4.00 4.86
CA THR A 55 -2.10 -3.45 4.53
C THR A 55 -1.13 -3.59 5.70
N ALA A 56 -1.53 -3.20 6.91
CA ALA A 56 -0.64 -3.25 8.08
C ALA A 56 -0.23 -4.69 8.44
N THR A 57 -1.15 -5.66 8.34
CA THR A 57 -0.85 -7.06 8.61
C THR A 57 0.06 -7.68 7.55
N THR A 58 -0.20 -7.38 6.28
CA THR A 58 0.58 -7.92 5.16
C THR A 58 1.97 -7.28 5.05
N ILE A 59 2.13 -6.01 5.41
CA ILE A 59 3.46 -5.35 5.47
C ILE A 59 4.41 -6.07 6.43
N VAL A 60 3.91 -6.64 7.52
CA VAL A 60 4.73 -7.44 8.45
C VAL A 60 4.94 -8.85 7.90
N PHE A 61 3.88 -9.47 7.39
CA PHE A 61 3.94 -10.85 6.91
C PHE A 61 4.82 -11.03 5.67
N GLN A 62 4.83 -10.06 4.75
CA GLN A 62 5.58 -10.13 3.49
C GLN A 62 7.09 -10.32 3.69
N PRO A 63 7.81 -9.45 4.43
CA PRO A 63 9.23 -9.66 4.63
C PRO A 63 9.52 -10.91 5.46
N ALA A 64 8.71 -11.22 6.47
CA ALA A 64 8.91 -12.39 7.31
C ALA A 64 8.81 -13.70 6.49
N SER A 65 7.74 -13.85 5.70
CA SER A 65 7.55 -15.02 4.84
C SER A 65 8.55 -15.04 3.67
N GLY A 66 8.90 -13.88 3.10
CA GLY A 66 9.87 -13.77 2.01
C GLY A 66 11.30 -14.18 2.43
N ILE A 67 11.77 -13.72 3.59
CA ILE A 67 13.08 -14.09 4.14
C ILE A 67 13.10 -15.59 4.46
N TRP A 68 12.05 -16.12 5.08
CA TRP A 68 11.93 -17.55 5.37
C TRP A 68 11.98 -18.39 4.09
N LEU A 69 11.24 -17.98 3.04
CA LEU A 69 11.25 -18.64 1.75
C LEU A 69 12.63 -18.62 1.09
N ALA A 70 13.31 -17.46 1.09
CA ALA A 70 14.65 -17.33 0.55
C ALA A 70 15.62 -18.31 1.24
N HIS A 71 15.59 -18.35 2.56
CA HIS A 71 16.43 -19.25 3.35
C HIS A 71 16.14 -20.75 3.02
N ARG A 72 14.85 -21.13 2.98
CA ARG A 72 14.44 -22.51 2.67
C ARG A 72 14.76 -22.94 1.23
N MET A 73 14.82 -21.98 0.31
CA MET A 73 15.18 -22.23 -1.10
C MET A 73 16.67 -22.09 -1.40
N GLY A 74 17.51 -21.84 -0.40
CA GLY A 74 18.96 -21.66 -0.57
C GLY A 74 19.32 -20.38 -1.35
N LEU A 75 18.43 -19.38 -1.40
CA LEU A 75 18.68 -18.12 -2.08
C LEU A 75 19.41 -17.14 -1.17
N SER A 76 20.48 -16.52 -1.68
CA SER A 76 21.13 -15.41 -0.98
C SER A 76 20.27 -14.15 -1.08
N LEU A 77 20.12 -13.43 0.03
CA LEU A 77 19.45 -12.12 0.03
C LEU A 77 20.18 -11.07 -0.80
N THR A 78 21.45 -11.33 -1.14
CA THR A 78 22.25 -10.50 -2.05
C THR A 78 22.06 -10.83 -3.53
N THR A 79 21.23 -11.85 -3.85
CA THR A 79 20.84 -12.12 -5.25
C THR A 79 20.18 -10.85 -5.82
N PRO A 80 20.63 -10.32 -6.98
CA PRO A 80 20.26 -8.95 -7.41
C PRO A 80 18.76 -8.67 -7.42
N TRP A 81 17.95 -9.55 -7.99
CA TRP A 81 16.50 -9.33 -8.04
C TRP A 81 15.84 -9.34 -6.63
N LEU A 82 16.34 -10.18 -5.72
CA LEU A 82 15.83 -10.26 -4.36
C LEU A 82 16.25 -9.06 -3.53
N TYR A 83 17.52 -8.66 -3.63
CA TYR A 83 18.05 -7.45 -2.98
C TYR A 83 17.25 -6.20 -3.39
N TRP A 84 17.07 -5.97 -4.68
CA TRP A 84 16.34 -4.81 -5.17
C TRP A 84 14.83 -4.87 -4.83
N SER A 85 14.26 -6.08 -4.73
CA SER A 85 12.89 -6.23 -4.23
C SER A 85 12.76 -5.82 -2.75
N ILE A 86 13.75 -6.15 -1.93
CA ILE A 86 13.80 -5.71 -0.53
C ILE A 86 13.95 -4.19 -0.45
N VAL A 87 14.85 -3.59 -1.24
CA VAL A 87 15.01 -2.14 -1.29
C VAL A 87 13.71 -1.45 -1.72
N ALA A 88 13.07 -1.92 -2.78
CA ALA A 88 11.79 -1.38 -3.24
C ALA A 88 10.68 -1.52 -2.18
N PHE A 89 10.66 -2.64 -1.43
CA PHE A 89 9.72 -2.85 -0.34
C PHE A 89 9.94 -1.86 0.82
N VAL A 90 11.19 -1.58 1.17
CA VAL A 90 11.54 -0.56 2.18
C VAL A 90 11.08 0.82 1.72
N ILE A 91 11.31 1.19 0.46
CA ILE A 91 10.84 2.46 -0.11
C ILE A 91 9.30 2.55 -0.05
N ALA A 92 8.59 1.50 -0.49
CA ALA A 92 7.14 1.46 -0.45
C ALA A 92 6.60 1.63 0.98
N THR A 93 7.20 0.94 1.96
CA THR A 93 6.82 1.04 3.38
C THR A 93 7.12 2.43 3.95
N ALA A 94 8.27 3.02 3.61
CA ALA A 94 8.62 4.37 4.03
C ALA A 94 7.64 5.43 3.48
N CYS A 95 7.15 5.24 2.25
CA CYS A 95 6.09 6.09 1.68
C CYS A 95 4.74 5.82 2.35
N TRP A 96 4.43 4.57 2.68
CA TRP A 96 3.14 4.18 3.29
C TRP A 96 2.94 4.78 4.69
N LEU A 97 3.97 4.88 5.52
CA LEU A 97 3.86 5.43 6.86
C LEU A 97 3.24 6.85 6.91
N PRO A 98 3.72 7.85 6.15
CA PRO A 98 3.06 9.15 6.08
C PRO A 98 1.70 9.08 5.34
N VAL A 99 1.52 8.18 4.38
CA VAL A 99 0.24 7.98 3.68
C VAL A 99 -0.86 7.61 4.67
N VAL A 100 -0.62 6.67 5.59
CA VAL A 100 -1.61 6.28 6.63
C VAL A 100 -2.00 7.46 7.51
N ARG A 101 -1.02 8.29 7.93
CA ARG A 101 -1.32 9.50 8.71
C ARG A 101 -2.19 10.49 7.93
N LEU A 102 -1.89 10.69 6.64
CA LEU A 102 -2.69 11.54 5.78
C LEU A 102 -4.10 11.00 5.56
N GLN A 103 -4.26 9.68 5.40
CA GLN A 103 -5.58 9.04 5.30
C GLN A 103 -6.42 9.25 6.56
N MET A 104 -5.82 9.09 7.74
CA MET A 104 -6.52 9.36 9.00
C MET A 104 -6.95 10.84 9.08
N ARG A 105 -6.09 11.79 8.69
CA ARG A 105 -6.44 13.21 8.61
C ARG A 105 -7.55 13.49 7.61
N LEU A 106 -7.48 12.93 6.41
CA LEU A 106 -8.52 13.06 5.39
C LEU A 106 -9.88 12.54 5.89
N ARG A 107 -9.87 11.38 6.58
CA ARG A 107 -11.06 10.83 7.23
C ARG A 107 -11.62 11.81 8.27
N ASP A 108 -10.79 12.31 9.17
CA ASP A 108 -11.23 13.14 10.29
C ASP A 108 -11.81 14.48 9.80
N ILE A 109 -11.15 15.13 8.83
CA ILE A 109 -11.65 16.34 8.19
C ILE A 109 -13.00 16.08 7.50
N ALA A 110 -13.13 14.98 6.77
CA ALA A 110 -14.37 14.67 6.06
C ALA A 110 -15.52 14.35 7.03
N VAL A 111 -15.22 13.64 8.13
CA VAL A 111 -16.21 13.32 9.18
C VAL A 111 -16.71 14.60 9.86
N GLU A 112 -15.81 15.51 10.22
CA GLU A 112 -16.18 16.80 10.83
C GLU A 112 -17.01 17.67 9.88
N ALA A 113 -16.60 17.78 8.62
CA ALA A 113 -17.33 18.53 7.61
C ALA A 113 -18.74 17.97 7.40
N ALA A 114 -18.87 16.63 7.28
CA ALA A 114 -20.16 15.96 7.13
C ALA A 114 -21.07 16.15 8.34
N ALA A 115 -20.54 16.07 9.56
CA ALA A 115 -21.30 16.27 10.79
C ALA A 115 -21.80 17.71 10.95
N SER A 116 -21.03 18.68 10.47
CA SER A 116 -21.37 20.10 10.53
C SER A 116 -22.18 20.61 9.33
N GLY A 117 -22.47 19.74 8.34
CA GLY A 117 -23.13 20.14 7.10
C GLY A 117 -22.31 21.13 6.24
N ARG A 118 -20.99 21.17 6.44
CA ARG A 118 -20.07 22.05 5.71
C ARG A 118 -19.41 21.35 4.53
N GLU A 119 -18.94 22.13 3.57
CA GLU A 119 -18.09 21.65 2.50
C GLU A 119 -16.70 21.23 3.01
N LEU A 120 -16.00 20.42 2.22
CA LEU A 120 -14.61 20.03 2.51
C LEU A 120 -13.69 21.28 2.45
N PRO A 121 -12.93 21.57 3.51
CA PRO A 121 -12.06 22.76 3.56
C PRO A 121 -10.85 22.61 2.62
N PRO A 122 -10.17 23.72 2.25
CA PRO A 122 -8.97 23.69 1.39
C PRO A 122 -7.84 22.81 1.93
N GLU A 123 -7.76 22.61 3.26
CA GLU A 123 -6.82 21.70 3.90
C GLU A 123 -7.00 20.26 3.41
N TYR A 124 -8.23 19.83 3.18
CA TYR A 124 -8.52 18.49 2.62
C TYR A 124 -7.82 18.30 1.27
N ALA A 125 -7.95 19.26 0.36
CA ALA A 125 -7.33 19.18 -0.96
C ALA A 125 -5.80 19.14 -0.91
N ARG A 126 -5.17 19.89 0.01
CA ARG A 126 -3.71 19.84 0.22
C ARG A 126 -3.26 18.47 0.71
N ASN A 127 -3.95 17.90 1.70
CA ASN A 127 -3.64 16.58 2.24
C ASN A 127 -3.87 15.48 1.19
N LEU A 128 -4.91 15.58 0.37
CA LEU A 128 -5.17 14.65 -0.73
C LEU A 128 -4.06 14.71 -1.79
N GLY A 129 -3.56 15.90 -2.11
CA GLY A 129 -2.43 16.09 -3.02
C GLY A 129 -1.15 15.44 -2.50
N ALA A 130 -0.81 15.65 -1.23
CA ALA A 130 0.35 15.03 -0.59
C ALA A 130 0.20 13.50 -0.50
N TRP A 131 -0.99 13.01 -0.17
CA TRP A 131 -1.31 11.59 -0.12
C TRP A 131 -1.15 10.92 -1.49
N THR A 132 -1.64 11.55 -2.55
CA THR A 132 -1.48 11.05 -3.93
C THR A 132 -0.01 11.04 -4.35
N ALA A 133 0.73 12.13 -4.07
CA ALA A 133 2.14 12.23 -4.43
C ALA A 133 3.02 11.15 -3.78
N LEU A 134 2.72 10.77 -2.54
CA LEU A 134 3.41 9.68 -1.83
C LEU A 134 2.94 8.29 -2.28
N GLY A 135 1.70 8.17 -2.74
CA GLY A 135 1.15 6.93 -3.27
C GLY A 135 1.81 6.48 -4.58
N ILE A 136 2.23 7.43 -5.43
CA ILE A 136 2.85 7.12 -6.73
C ILE A 136 4.16 6.33 -6.57
N PRO A 137 5.17 6.77 -5.79
CA PRO A 137 6.39 6.00 -5.62
C PRO A 137 6.16 4.65 -4.92
N ALA A 138 5.19 4.56 -4.01
CA ALA A 138 4.80 3.28 -3.42
C ALA A 138 4.25 2.31 -4.48
N LEU A 139 3.35 2.77 -5.35
CA LEU A 139 2.80 1.98 -6.45
C LEU A 139 3.89 1.50 -7.42
N VAL A 140 4.78 2.41 -7.84
CA VAL A 140 5.91 2.08 -8.74
C VAL A 140 6.81 1.01 -8.10
N SER A 141 7.10 1.15 -6.82
CA SER A 141 7.89 0.17 -6.07
C SER A 141 7.23 -1.22 -6.06
N PHE A 142 5.92 -1.30 -5.83
CA PHE A 142 5.20 -2.57 -5.87
C PHE A 142 5.19 -3.19 -7.27
N LEU A 143 4.99 -2.42 -8.32
CA LEU A 143 5.07 -2.93 -9.70
C LEU A 143 6.46 -3.49 -10.02
N ALA A 144 7.52 -2.80 -9.58
CA ALA A 144 8.88 -3.27 -9.73
C ALA A 144 9.12 -4.60 -8.95
N ILE A 145 8.61 -4.70 -7.71
CA ILE A 145 8.68 -5.93 -6.92
C ILE A 145 8.01 -7.09 -7.65
N PHE A 146 6.77 -6.90 -8.14
CA PHE A 146 6.05 -7.95 -8.89
C PHE A 146 6.84 -8.41 -10.11
N TYR A 147 7.38 -7.45 -10.88
CA TYR A 147 8.22 -7.79 -12.03
C TYR A 147 9.42 -8.63 -11.62
N MET A 148 10.18 -8.19 -10.60
CA MET A 148 11.38 -8.89 -10.14
C MET A 148 11.07 -10.29 -9.58
N MET A 149 9.95 -10.46 -8.88
CA MET A 149 9.51 -11.76 -8.34
C MET A 149 9.12 -12.75 -9.44
N VAL A 150 8.51 -12.27 -10.52
CA VAL A 150 8.09 -13.12 -11.66
C VAL A 150 9.28 -13.41 -12.59
N ALA A 151 10.01 -12.37 -12.99
CA ALA A 151 11.08 -12.47 -13.96
C ALA A 151 12.40 -13.01 -13.36
N ARG A 152 12.57 -12.94 -12.03
CA ARG A 152 13.81 -13.24 -11.29
C ARG A 152 15.04 -12.51 -11.81
N ARG A 153 14.83 -11.30 -12.33
CA ARG A 153 15.87 -10.38 -12.82
C ARG A 153 15.51 -8.94 -12.51
N VAL A 154 16.51 -8.08 -12.49
CA VAL A 154 16.30 -6.62 -12.31
C VAL A 154 15.76 -6.02 -13.61
N PRO A 155 14.76 -5.11 -13.57
CA PRO A 155 14.33 -4.40 -14.76
C PRO A 155 15.50 -3.70 -15.46
N PHE A 156 15.58 -3.78 -16.79
CA PHE A 156 16.60 -3.14 -17.61
C PHE A 156 18.05 -3.57 -17.38
N ALA A 157 18.33 -4.59 -16.57
CA ALA A 157 19.62 -5.26 -16.55
C ALA A 157 19.64 -6.25 -17.72
N GLY A 158 20.31 -5.90 -18.79
CA GLY A 158 20.59 -6.76 -19.95
C GLY A 158 21.56 -7.87 -19.59
#